data_160bf13d1f8953d137779919ef0b5e5e
#
_entry.id   160bf13d1f8953d137779919ef0b5e5e
#
_cell.length_a   1.000
_cell.length_b   1.000
_cell.length_c   1.000
_cell.angle_alpha   90.00
_cell.angle_beta   90.00
_cell.angle_gamma   90.00
#
_symmetry.space_group_name_H-M   'P 1'
#
loop_
_entity.id
_entity.type
_entity.pdbx_description
1 polymer ?
#
loop_
_entity_poly.entity_id
_entity_poly.type
_entity_poly.pdbx_seq_one_letter_code
_entity_poly.pdbx_strand_id
1 'polypeptide(L)'
;MFELRQVCKSYGRVVALDAVELCIASGRTTALIGPSGAGKSSALRMLVGLDWPDSGEVRFDGEPLQRDRLLQQRRRIGYMIQEGGLFPHLSAAANIGLLARTVGWSAERIAQRMEVLATMTRLPVAALQRYPAELSGGQRQRVGLIRALMLDPQVLLLDEPLGALDPIIRHELQEQMRELFVELRKTVVLVTHDVAEAAFLADTLVLLRDGRIVQQGTARELQDAPAEPFVTRFMTAQRSLEQSL
;
A
#
# COMPACT_ATOMS: atom_id res chain seq x y z
N MET A 1 -11.84 8.34 -6.35
CA MET A 1 -11.79 6.94 -5.86
C MET A 1 -11.97 6.86 -4.34
N PHE A 2 -11.01 7.33 -3.54
CA PHE A 2 -11.22 7.51 -2.10
C PHE A 2 -11.26 8.99 -1.73
N GLU A 3 -12.05 9.31 -0.70
CA GLU A 3 -12.08 10.63 -0.08
C GLU A 3 -12.09 10.47 1.45
N LEU A 4 -11.19 11.16 2.13
CA LEU A 4 -11.22 11.38 3.56
C LEU A 4 -11.71 12.82 3.77
N ARG A 5 -12.81 13.00 4.51
CA ARG A 5 -13.42 14.30 4.77
C ARG A 5 -13.39 14.61 6.25
N GLN A 6 -12.56 15.55 6.65
CA GLN A 6 -12.36 16.00 8.03
C GLN A 6 -12.17 14.82 9.01
N VAL A 7 -11.35 13.84 8.58
CA VAL A 7 -11.14 12.60 9.32
C VAL A 7 -10.27 12.85 10.54
N CYS A 8 -10.80 12.55 11.71
CA CYS A 8 -10.06 12.54 12.97
C CYS A 8 -9.99 11.13 13.55
N LYS A 9 -8.85 10.79 14.15
CA LYS A 9 -8.64 9.53 14.87
C LYS A 9 -7.68 9.68 16.01
N SER A 10 -8.07 9.13 17.16
CA SER A 10 -7.20 9.05 18.34
C SER A 10 -7.13 7.62 18.86
N TYR A 11 -5.99 7.24 19.40
CA TYR A 11 -5.76 6.01 20.14
C TYR A 11 -5.35 6.38 21.57
N GLY A 12 -6.31 6.35 22.48
CA GLY A 12 -6.13 6.87 23.82
C GLY A 12 -5.81 8.36 23.81
N ARG A 13 -4.60 8.74 24.22
CA ARG A 13 -4.15 10.15 24.24
C ARG A 13 -3.39 10.57 22.97
N VAL A 14 -3.14 9.65 22.05
CA VAL A 14 -2.37 9.93 20.83
C VAL A 14 -3.33 10.25 19.70
N VAL A 15 -3.24 11.46 19.16
CA VAL A 15 -3.95 11.87 17.96
C VAL A 15 -3.21 11.29 16.75
N ALA A 16 -3.82 10.35 16.05
CA ALA A 16 -3.24 9.71 14.87
C ALA A 16 -3.60 10.44 13.58
N LEU A 17 -4.82 10.99 13.49
CA LEU A 17 -5.27 11.84 12.39
C LEU A 17 -6.07 13.01 12.96
N ASP A 18 -5.86 14.20 12.43
CA ASP A 18 -6.46 15.45 12.87
C ASP A 18 -7.00 16.22 11.66
N ALA A 19 -8.31 16.18 11.49
CA ALA A 19 -9.06 16.86 10.43
C ALA A 19 -8.48 16.60 9.02
N VAL A 20 -8.11 15.36 8.72
CA VAL A 20 -7.47 15.00 7.45
C VAL A 20 -8.48 15.10 6.31
N GLU A 21 -8.13 15.90 5.30
CA GLU A 21 -8.81 15.97 4.02
C GLU A 21 -7.89 15.41 2.92
N LEU A 22 -8.31 14.37 2.24
CA LEU A 22 -7.54 13.73 1.17
C LEU A 22 -8.45 13.20 0.08
N CYS A 23 -8.14 13.53 -1.17
CA CYS A 23 -8.76 12.94 -2.34
C CYS A 23 -7.72 12.10 -3.10
N ILE A 24 -8.01 10.80 -3.27
CA ILE A 24 -7.18 9.86 -4.01
C ILE A 24 -7.84 9.61 -5.37
N ALA A 25 -7.16 10.04 -6.44
CA ALA A 25 -7.64 9.93 -7.80
C ALA A 25 -7.66 8.47 -8.29
N SER A 26 -8.64 8.13 -9.13
CA SER A 26 -8.72 6.83 -9.79
C SER A 26 -7.60 6.64 -10.82
N GLY A 27 -7.03 5.43 -10.89
CA GLY A 27 -6.00 5.07 -11.87
C GLY A 27 -4.66 5.77 -11.66
N ARG A 28 -4.42 6.32 -10.47
CA ARG A 28 -3.18 6.98 -10.08
C ARG A 28 -2.55 6.30 -8.89
N THR A 29 -1.25 6.45 -8.75
CA THR A 29 -0.49 6.00 -7.59
C THR A 29 -0.27 7.18 -6.64
N THR A 30 -0.71 7.04 -5.39
CA THR A 30 -0.53 8.02 -4.31
C THR A 30 0.35 7.42 -3.22
N ALA A 31 1.42 8.09 -2.84
CA ALA A 31 2.26 7.70 -1.72
C ALA A 31 1.97 8.56 -0.48
N LEU A 32 1.66 7.91 0.64
CA LEU A 32 1.60 8.55 1.95
C LEU A 32 2.99 8.46 2.59
N ILE A 33 3.64 9.61 2.77
CA ILE A 33 4.99 9.72 3.34
C ILE A 33 4.98 10.54 4.63
N GLY A 34 6.03 10.45 5.41
CA GLY A 34 6.18 11.20 6.67
C GLY A 34 6.90 10.40 7.75
N PRO A 35 7.24 11.03 8.88
CA PRO A 35 7.91 10.38 10.00
C PRO A 35 7.12 9.19 10.56
N SER A 36 7.78 8.34 11.36
CA SER A 36 7.09 7.32 12.16
C SER A 36 6.08 8.00 13.09
N GLY A 37 4.89 7.41 13.21
CA GLY A 37 3.80 7.98 14.02
C GLY A 37 3.01 9.12 13.34
N ALA A 38 3.33 9.52 12.11
CA ALA A 38 2.63 10.61 11.41
C ALA A 38 1.16 10.30 11.03
N GLY A 39 0.68 9.05 11.22
CA GLY A 39 -0.70 8.66 10.92
C GLY A 39 -0.89 7.90 9.60
N LYS A 40 0.18 7.65 8.83
CA LYS A 40 0.13 7.00 7.51
C LYS A 40 -0.62 5.66 7.51
N SER A 41 -0.19 4.71 8.33
CA SER A 41 -0.83 3.38 8.41
C SER A 41 -2.24 3.46 8.99
N SER A 42 -2.53 4.44 9.87
CA SER A 42 -3.89 4.70 10.36
C SER A 42 -4.81 5.15 9.22
N ALA A 43 -4.35 6.08 8.38
CA ALA A 43 -5.08 6.49 7.19
C ALA A 43 -5.33 5.30 6.26
N LEU A 44 -4.29 4.50 5.96
CA LEU A 44 -4.40 3.33 5.08
C LEU A 44 -5.39 2.29 5.63
N ARG A 45 -5.38 2.01 6.95
CA ARG A 45 -6.32 1.07 7.60
C ARG A 45 -7.76 1.55 7.52
N MET A 46 -8.01 2.86 7.54
CA MET A 46 -9.35 3.40 7.36
C MET A 46 -9.86 3.22 5.94
N LEU A 47 -9.00 3.33 4.91
CA LEU A 47 -9.40 3.10 3.52
C LEU A 47 -9.90 1.68 3.29
N VAL A 48 -9.42 0.69 4.05
CA VAL A 48 -9.89 -0.71 3.97
C VAL A 48 -10.94 -1.03 5.04
N GLY A 49 -11.32 -0.05 5.89
CA GLY A 49 -12.30 -0.21 6.97
C GLY A 49 -11.84 -1.14 8.10
N LEU A 50 -10.52 -1.27 8.33
CA LEU A 50 -9.97 -1.95 9.50
C LEU A 50 -10.07 -1.07 10.75
N ASP A 51 -9.91 0.23 10.55
CA ASP A 51 -10.14 1.26 11.54
C ASP A 51 -11.26 2.21 11.09
N TRP A 52 -11.91 2.86 12.05
CA TRP A 52 -12.99 3.80 11.81
C TRP A 52 -12.62 5.16 12.40
N PRO A 53 -12.97 6.27 11.71
CA PRO A 53 -12.75 7.60 12.23
C PRO A 53 -13.58 7.84 13.49
N ASP A 54 -13.07 8.69 14.38
CA ASP A 54 -13.82 9.16 15.55
C ASP A 54 -14.77 10.30 15.14
N SER A 55 -14.38 11.08 14.10
CA SER A 55 -15.22 12.06 13.41
C SER A 55 -14.78 12.20 11.95
N GLY A 56 -15.65 12.81 11.14
CA GLY A 56 -15.47 12.85 9.68
C GLY A 56 -15.95 11.59 8.99
N GLU A 57 -15.66 11.45 7.71
CA GLU A 57 -16.08 10.27 6.94
C GLU A 57 -15.01 9.82 5.94
N VAL A 58 -15.00 8.52 5.66
CA VAL A 58 -14.23 7.92 4.56
C VAL A 58 -15.20 7.46 3.49
N ARG A 59 -14.97 7.84 2.25
CA ARG A 59 -15.79 7.47 1.10
C ARG A 59 -14.98 6.65 0.10
N PHE A 60 -15.64 5.69 -0.53
CA PHE A 60 -15.11 4.88 -1.62
C PHE A 60 -16.07 4.92 -2.80
N ASP A 61 -15.60 5.39 -3.96
CA ASP A 61 -16.41 5.61 -5.18
C ASP A 61 -17.64 6.49 -4.94
N GLY A 62 -17.47 7.54 -4.15
CA GLY A 62 -18.54 8.48 -3.85
C GLY A 62 -19.52 8.03 -2.78
N GLU A 63 -19.43 6.77 -2.30
CA GLU A 63 -20.27 6.26 -1.22
C GLU A 63 -19.48 6.18 0.11
N PRO A 64 -20.09 6.50 1.25
CA PRO A 64 -19.45 6.29 2.56
C PRO A 64 -19.10 4.81 2.76
N LEU A 65 -17.96 4.55 3.40
CA LEU A 65 -17.65 3.22 3.90
C LEU A 65 -18.64 2.87 5.01
N GLN A 66 -19.30 1.72 4.88
CA GLN A 66 -20.33 1.27 5.83
C GLN A 66 -20.03 -0.16 6.30
N ARG A 67 -20.30 -0.43 7.58
CA ARG A 67 -19.99 -1.74 8.19
C ARG A 67 -20.77 -2.89 7.57
N ASP A 68 -22.01 -2.66 7.19
CA ASP A 68 -22.89 -3.64 6.54
C ASP A 68 -22.49 -4.01 5.11
N ARG A 69 -21.84 -3.09 4.37
CA ARG A 69 -21.37 -3.28 3.00
C ARG A 69 -19.87 -3.55 2.91
N LEU A 70 -19.17 -3.57 4.03
CA LEU A 70 -17.71 -3.61 4.08
C LEU A 70 -17.10 -4.83 3.36
N LEU A 71 -17.72 -6.00 3.47
CA LEU A 71 -17.22 -7.21 2.78
C LEU A 71 -17.27 -7.07 1.25
N GLN A 72 -18.30 -6.41 0.72
CA GLN A 72 -18.41 -6.17 -0.73
C GLN A 72 -17.37 -5.14 -1.16
N GLN A 73 -17.18 -4.07 -0.39
CA GLN A 73 -16.19 -3.04 -0.67
C GLN A 73 -14.77 -3.61 -0.62
N ARG A 74 -14.43 -4.42 0.40
CA ARG A 74 -13.12 -5.07 0.54
C ARG A 74 -12.77 -6.02 -0.61
N ARG A 75 -13.74 -6.64 -1.28
CA ARG A 75 -13.47 -7.47 -2.47
C ARG A 75 -12.93 -6.66 -3.65
N ARG A 76 -13.16 -5.36 -3.66
CA ARG A 76 -12.67 -4.40 -4.66
C ARG A 76 -11.32 -3.78 -4.28
N ILE A 77 -10.80 -4.11 -3.10
CA ILE A 77 -9.58 -3.56 -2.50
C ILE A 77 -8.61 -4.70 -2.23
N GLY A 78 -7.44 -4.66 -2.84
CA GLY A 78 -6.31 -5.52 -2.48
C GLY A 78 -5.50 -4.84 -1.39
N TYR A 79 -5.27 -5.52 -0.28
CA TYR A 79 -4.50 -4.97 0.84
C TYR A 79 -3.30 -5.84 1.14
N MET A 80 -2.14 -5.24 1.10
CA MET A 80 -0.86 -5.84 1.50
C MET A 80 -0.36 -5.11 2.75
N ILE A 81 -0.29 -5.84 3.85
CA ILE A 81 0.27 -5.36 5.12
C ILE A 81 1.78 -5.48 5.10
N GLN A 82 2.44 -4.75 5.98
CA GLN A 82 3.88 -4.78 6.18
C GLN A 82 4.42 -6.23 6.27
N GLU A 83 5.60 -6.48 5.71
CA GLU A 83 6.22 -7.82 5.60
C GLU A 83 5.37 -8.88 4.87
N GLY A 84 4.40 -8.45 4.05
CA GLY A 84 3.51 -9.31 3.30
C GLY A 84 2.42 -10.00 4.14
N GLY A 85 2.54 -10.07 5.46
CA GLY A 85 1.55 -10.61 6.39
C GLY A 85 1.06 -12.01 6.04
N LEU A 86 1.97 -12.91 5.67
CA LEU A 86 1.64 -14.27 5.27
C LEU A 86 1.33 -15.14 6.50
N PHE A 87 0.36 -16.02 6.36
CA PHE A 87 0.06 -17.04 7.36
C PHE A 87 1.19 -18.08 7.38
N PRO A 88 1.93 -18.25 8.49
CA PRO A 88 3.15 -19.06 8.51
C PRO A 88 2.90 -20.56 8.32
N HIS A 89 1.71 -21.02 8.62
CA HIS A 89 1.27 -22.42 8.50
C HIS A 89 0.66 -22.78 7.14
N LEU A 90 0.59 -21.81 6.22
CA LEU A 90 0.10 -22.00 4.87
C LEU A 90 1.24 -21.84 3.86
N SER A 91 1.28 -22.70 2.83
CA SER A 91 2.19 -22.50 1.70
C SER A 91 1.92 -21.17 0.99
N ALA A 92 2.83 -20.71 0.14
CA ALA A 92 2.63 -19.50 -0.67
C ALA A 92 1.35 -19.62 -1.52
N ALA A 93 1.13 -20.73 -2.22
CA ALA A 93 -0.09 -20.96 -2.99
C ALA A 93 -1.35 -20.95 -2.12
N ALA A 94 -1.28 -21.52 -0.91
CA ALA A 94 -2.40 -21.51 0.03
C ALA A 94 -2.71 -20.09 0.54
N ASN A 95 -1.69 -19.29 0.84
CA ASN A 95 -1.81 -17.87 1.19
C ASN A 95 -2.47 -17.06 0.07
N ILE A 96 -1.97 -17.19 -1.16
CA ILE A 96 -2.48 -16.48 -2.34
C ILE A 96 -3.95 -16.83 -2.60
N GLY A 97 -4.29 -18.10 -2.60
CA GLY A 97 -5.64 -18.59 -2.95
C GLY A 97 -6.67 -18.44 -1.82
N LEU A 98 -6.28 -18.05 -0.61
CA LEU A 98 -7.15 -18.09 0.58
C LEU A 98 -8.47 -17.34 0.37
N LEU A 99 -8.38 -16.07 -0.03
CA LEU A 99 -9.55 -15.22 -0.20
C LEU A 99 -10.42 -15.69 -1.38
N ALA A 100 -9.79 -16.11 -2.48
CA ALA A 100 -10.52 -16.60 -3.66
C ALA A 100 -11.32 -17.88 -3.33
N ARG A 101 -10.76 -18.79 -2.54
CA ARG A 101 -11.49 -19.96 -2.01
C ARG A 101 -12.68 -19.53 -1.13
N THR A 102 -12.46 -18.58 -0.24
CA THR A 102 -13.51 -18.10 0.68
C THR A 102 -14.69 -17.46 -0.08
N VAL A 103 -14.44 -16.84 -1.24
CA VAL A 103 -15.52 -16.28 -2.07
C VAL A 103 -16.05 -17.26 -3.13
N GLY A 104 -15.64 -18.56 -3.06
CA GLY A 104 -16.22 -19.63 -3.86
C GLY A 104 -15.62 -19.80 -5.26
N TRP A 105 -14.39 -19.34 -5.55
CA TRP A 105 -13.74 -19.63 -6.81
C TRP A 105 -13.36 -21.11 -6.91
N SER A 106 -13.47 -21.68 -8.13
CA SER A 106 -13.00 -23.04 -8.37
C SER A 106 -11.47 -23.14 -8.29
N ALA A 107 -10.97 -24.35 -8.03
CA ALA A 107 -9.54 -24.63 -7.94
C ALA A 107 -8.81 -24.27 -9.25
N GLU A 108 -9.42 -24.58 -10.39
CA GLU A 108 -8.89 -24.31 -11.73
C GLU A 108 -8.74 -22.80 -11.96
N ARG A 109 -9.78 -22.02 -11.62
CA ARG A 109 -9.74 -20.55 -11.75
C ARG A 109 -8.65 -19.94 -10.86
N ILE A 110 -8.52 -20.44 -9.63
CA ILE A 110 -7.47 -20.01 -8.71
C ILE A 110 -6.09 -20.30 -9.28
N ALA A 111 -5.87 -21.52 -9.79
CA ALA A 111 -4.59 -21.94 -10.36
C ALA A 111 -4.20 -21.08 -11.57
N GLN A 112 -5.12 -20.90 -12.52
CA GLN A 112 -4.90 -20.06 -13.71
C GLN A 112 -4.57 -18.62 -13.34
N ARG A 113 -5.34 -18.01 -12.42
CA ARG A 113 -5.07 -16.62 -11.99
C ARG A 113 -3.74 -16.51 -11.26
N MET A 114 -3.41 -17.49 -10.44
CA MET A 114 -2.13 -17.54 -9.71
C MET A 114 -0.93 -17.63 -10.66
N GLU A 115 -1.01 -18.43 -11.70
CA GLU A 115 0.05 -18.56 -12.72
C GLU A 115 0.29 -17.23 -13.44
N VAL A 116 -0.78 -16.56 -13.87
CA VAL A 116 -0.68 -15.22 -14.49
C VAL A 116 -0.01 -14.23 -13.56
N LEU A 117 -0.47 -14.15 -12.30
CA LEU A 117 0.09 -13.19 -11.32
C LEU A 117 1.53 -13.56 -10.92
N ALA A 118 1.87 -14.85 -10.82
CA ALA A 118 3.23 -15.29 -10.56
C ALA A 118 4.19 -14.87 -11.68
N THR A 119 3.75 -14.98 -12.94
CA THR A 119 4.51 -14.52 -14.11
C THR A 119 4.71 -13.00 -14.07
N MET A 120 3.64 -12.22 -13.87
CA MET A 120 3.68 -10.76 -13.80
C MET A 120 4.61 -10.24 -12.69
N THR A 121 4.63 -10.92 -11.55
CA THR A 121 5.46 -10.55 -10.40
C THR A 121 6.82 -11.26 -10.38
N ARG A 122 7.16 -12.01 -11.43
CA ARG A 122 8.41 -12.78 -11.53
C ARG A 122 8.67 -13.70 -10.32
N LEU A 123 7.59 -14.27 -9.74
CA LEU A 123 7.70 -15.25 -8.65
C LEU A 123 7.98 -16.63 -9.26
N PRO A 124 9.08 -17.31 -8.89
CA PRO A 124 9.35 -18.65 -9.38
C PRO A 124 8.23 -19.62 -8.98
N VAL A 125 7.75 -20.45 -9.93
CA VAL A 125 6.66 -21.42 -9.69
C VAL A 125 6.99 -22.35 -8.52
N ALA A 126 8.26 -22.77 -8.39
CA ALA A 126 8.72 -23.58 -7.27
C ALA A 126 8.51 -22.93 -5.88
N ALA A 127 8.45 -21.59 -5.81
CA ALA A 127 8.20 -20.87 -4.57
C ALA A 127 6.74 -21.03 -4.08
N LEU A 128 5.81 -21.35 -4.96
CA LEU A 128 4.39 -21.51 -4.61
C LEU A 128 4.15 -22.63 -3.59
N GLN A 129 4.99 -23.67 -3.58
CA GLN A 129 4.86 -24.79 -2.65
C GLN A 129 5.57 -24.56 -1.30
N ARG A 130 6.38 -23.50 -1.19
CA ARG A 130 7.16 -23.20 0.02
C ARG A 130 6.29 -22.50 1.06
N TYR A 131 6.69 -22.70 2.31
CA TYR A 131 6.14 -21.97 3.45
C TYR A 131 6.86 -20.61 3.62
N PRO A 132 6.25 -19.61 4.27
CA PRO A 132 6.86 -18.29 4.45
C PRO A 132 8.28 -18.28 5.00
N ALA A 133 8.61 -19.22 5.91
CA ALA A 133 9.95 -19.35 6.48
C ALA A 133 11.02 -19.80 5.47
N GLU A 134 10.60 -20.45 4.36
CA GLU A 134 11.47 -20.97 3.32
C GLU A 134 11.63 -19.98 2.14
N LEU A 135 10.90 -18.86 2.17
CA LEU A 135 10.92 -17.81 1.17
C LEU A 135 11.95 -16.72 1.51
N SER A 136 12.63 -16.18 0.50
CA SER A 136 13.41 -14.95 0.67
C SER A 136 12.48 -13.77 1.00
N GLY A 137 13.03 -12.66 1.51
CA GLY A 137 12.29 -11.43 1.77
C GLY A 137 11.51 -10.97 0.54
N GLY A 138 12.17 -10.86 -0.62
CA GLY A 138 11.53 -10.47 -1.87
C GLY A 138 10.47 -11.46 -2.35
N GLN A 139 10.67 -12.77 -2.15
CA GLN A 139 9.64 -13.77 -2.46
C GLN A 139 8.41 -13.61 -1.56
N ARG A 140 8.58 -13.36 -0.27
CA ARG A 140 7.45 -13.06 0.64
C ARG A 140 6.66 -11.84 0.20
N GLN A 141 7.35 -10.76 -0.21
CA GLN A 141 6.70 -9.55 -0.72
C GLN A 141 5.90 -9.84 -2.00
N ARG A 142 6.48 -10.57 -2.96
CA ARG A 142 5.76 -10.98 -4.18
C ARG A 142 4.53 -11.82 -3.87
N VAL A 143 4.62 -12.77 -2.95
CA VAL A 143 3.46 -13.58 -2.50
C VAL A 143 2.37 -12.70 -1.88
N GLY A 144 2.74 -11.73 -1.03
CA GLY A 144 1.82 -10.75 -0.46
C GLY A 144 1.12 -9.90 -1.52
N LEU A 145 1.87 -9.43 -2.52
CA LEU A 145 1.35 -8.67 -3.64
C LEU A 145 0.40 -9.50 -4.52
N ILE A 146 0.78 -10.75 -4.88
CA ILE A 146 -0.08 -11.66 -5.62
C ILE A 146 -1.39 -11.92 -4.86
N ARG A 147 -1.30 -12.14 -3.55
CA ARG A 147 -2.49 -12.32 -2.71
C ARG A 147 -3.42 -11.11 -2.74
N ALA A 148 -2.86 -9.91 -2.69
CA ALA A 148 -3.63 -8.68 -2.79
C ALA A 148 -4.30 -8.52 -4.17
N LEU A 149 -3.65 -8.99 -5.24
CA LEU A 149 -4.14 -8.93 -6.64
C LEU A 149 -5.11 -10.06 -7.02
N MET A 150 -5.27 -11.08 -6.17
CA MET A 150 -5.94 -12.33 -6.53
C MET A 150 -7.38 -12.14 -7.02
N LEU A 151 -8.16 -11.29 -6.38
CA LEU A 151 -9.55 -11.01 -6.75
C LEU A 151 -9.71 -9.94 -7.83
N ASP A 152 -8.63 -9.54 -8.48
CA ASP A 152 -8.61 -8.44 -9.46
C ASP A 152 -9.19 -7.11 -8.90
N PRO A 153 -8.66 -6.61 -7.77
CA PRO A 153 -9.20 -5.44 -7.12
C PRO A 153 -9.07 -4.19 -8.01
N GLN A 154 -9.89 -3.18 -7.73
CA GLN A 154 -9.81 -1.87 -8.39
C GLN A 154 -8.73 -0.99 -7.75
N VAL A 155 -8.44 -1.23 -6.48
CA VAL A 155 -7.47 -0.48 -5.68
C VAL A 155 -6.50 -1.43 -5.00
N LEU A 156 -5.24 -1.03 -4.96
CA LEU A 156 -4.20 -1.66 -4.14
C LEU A 156 -3.81 -0.71 -3.00
N LEU A 157 -3.87 -1.19 -1.78
CA LEU A 157 -3.37 -0.54 -0.58
C LEU A 157 -2.15 -1.30 -0.10
N LEU A 158 -0.99 -0.64 -0.03
CA LEU A 158 0.30 -1.27 0.24
C LEU A 158 0.95 -0.58 1.44
N ASP A 159 1.14 -1.30 2.53
CA ASP A 159 1.77 -0.79 3.75
C ASP A 159 3.24 -1.23 3.78
N GLU A 160 4.17 -0.31 3.53
CA GLU A 160 5.62 -0.53 3.43
C GLU A 160 6.00 -1.74 2.55
N PRO A 161 5.60 -1.74 1.26
CA PRO A 161 5.73 -2.94 0.41
C PRO A 161 7.17 -3.37 0.16
N LEU A 162 8.15 -2.48 0.34
CA LEU A 162 9.57 -2.74 0.13
C LEU A 162 10.42 -2.64 1.41
N GLY A 163 9.75 -2.52 2.56
CA GLY A 163 10.43 -2.53 3.86
C GLY A 163 11.21 -3.82 4.12
N ALA A 164 12.28 -3.74 4.91
CA ALA A 164 13.10 -4.88 5.37
C ALA A 164 13.72 -5.74 4.25
N LEU A 165 13.99 -5.15 3.08
CA LEU A 165 14.70 -5.79 1.98
C LEU A 165 16.11 -5.23 1.86
N ASP A 166 17.06 -6.08 1.39
CA ASP A 166 18.36 -5.59 0.99
C ASP A 166 18.28 -4.65 -0.22
N PRO A 167 19.25 -3.74 -0.41
CA PRO A 167 19.16 -2.69 -1.43
C PRO A 167 19.01 -3.21 -2.87
N ILE A 168 19.65 -4.33 -3.22
CA ILE A 168 19.60 -4.90 -4.57
C ILE A 168 18.20 -5.44 -4.86
N ILE A 169 17.68 -6.26 -3.97
CA ILE A 169 16.33 -6.83 -4.11
C ILE A 169 15.26 -5.74 -4.06
N ARG A 170 15.46 -4.70 -3.24
CA ARG A 170 14.57 -3.54 -3.19
C ARG A 170 14.48 -2.84 -4.54
N HIS A 171 15.61 -2.56 -5.16
CA HIS A 171 15.65 -1.89 -6.48
C HIS A 171 14.95 -2.71 -7.56
N GLU A 172 15.24 -4.02 -7.65
CA GLU A 172 14.56 -4.92 -8.59
C GLU A 172 13.03 -4.94 -8.38
N LEU A 173 12.59 -4.98 -7.14
CA LEU A 173 11.15 -4.96 -6.82
C LEU A 173 10.48 -3.62 -7.10
N GLN A 174 11.17 -2.50 -6.90
CA GLN A 174 10.68 -1.16 -7.27
C GLN A 174 10.38 -1.10 -8.77
N GLU A 175 11.32 -1.52 -9.62
CA GLU A 175 11.11 -1.53 -11.07
C GLU A 175 9.92 -2.42 -11.45
N GLN A 176 9.87 -3.65 -10.92
CA GLN A 176 8.76 -4.58 -11.17
C GLN A 176 7.41 -4.03 -10.72
N MET A 177 7.34 -3.39 -9.56
CA MET A 177 6.11 -2.77 -9.06
C MET A 177 5.67 -1.61 -9.95
N ARG A 178 6.59 -0.78 -10.43
CA ARG A 178 6.30 0.31 -11.34
C ARG A 178 5.73 -0.21 -12.66
N GLU A 179 6.37 -1.21 -13.28
CA GLU A 179 5.89 -1.87 -14.49
C GLU A 179 4.46 -2.42 -14.26
N LEU A 180 4.27 -3.11 -13.15
CA LEU A 180 2.98 -3.70 -12.77
C LEU A 180 1.87 -2.65 -12.59
N PHE A 181 2.16 -1.53 -11.92
CA PHE A 181 1.17 -0.46 -11.72
C PHE A 181 0.76 0.18 -13.04
N VAL A 182 1.71 0.39 -13.96
CA VAL A 182 1.43 0.91 -15.31
C VAL A 182 0.59 -0.09 -16.11
N GLU A 183 0.95 -1.37 -16.09
CA GLU A 183 0.25 -2.42 -16.83
C GLU A 183 -1.19 -2.61 -16.32
N LEU A 184 -1.36 -2.69 -15.01
CA LEU A 184 -2.67 -2.94 -14.40
C LEU A 184 -3.61 -1.71 -14.42
N ARG A 185 -3.08 -0.50 -14.57
CA ARG A 185 -3.83 0.77 -14.54
C ARG A 185 -4.78 0.90 -13.33
N LYS A 186 -4.38 0.36 -12.19
CA LYS A 186 -5.17 0.39 -10.96
C LYS A 186 -4.89 1.64 -10.15
N THR A 187 -5.80 1.97 -9.26
CA THR A 187 -5.51 2.96 -8.21
C THR A 187 -4.62 2.30 -7.18
N VAL A 188 -3.51 2.95 -6.82
CA VAL A 188 -2.58 2.45 -5.82
C VAL A 188 -2.41 3.49 -4.72
N VAL A 189 -2.49 3.07 -3.48
CA VAL A 189 -2.08 3.86 -2.32
C VAL A 189 -0.99 3.10 -1.60
N LEU A 190 0.18 3.69 -1.50
CA LEU A 190 1.28 3.07 -0.78
C LEU A 190 1.72 3.93 0.40
N VAL A 191 2.07 3.30 1.49
CA VAL A 191 2.73 3.92 2.64
C VAL A 191 4.20 3.55 2.58
N THR A 192 5.06 4.53 2.67
CA THR A 192 6.50 4.32 2.82
C THR A 192 7.13 5.44 3.66
N HIS A 193 8.24 5.15 4.28
CA HIS A 193 9.09 6.15 4.91
C HIS A 193 10.23 6.61 4.00
N ASP A 194 10.42 5.95 2.85
CA ASP A 194 11.46 6.24 1.86
C ASP A 194 10.93 7.19 0.79
N VAL A 195 11.49 8.40 0.73
CA VAL A 195 11.09 9.45 -0.23
C VAL A 195 11.48 9.08 -1.65
N ALA A 196 12.62 8.39 -1.85
CA ALA A 196 13.05 7.99 -3.18
C ALA A 196 12.12 6.90 -3.74
N GLU A 197 11.72 5.92 -2.91
CA GLU A 197 10.69 4.95 -3.26
C GLU A 197 9.38 5.64 -3.67
N ALA A 198 8.90 6.56 -2.84
CA ALA A 198 7.67 7.30 -3.11
C ALA A 198 7.75 8.09 -4.43
N ALA A 199 8.86 8.81 -4.65
CA ALA A 199 9.08 9.60 -5.86
C ALA A 199 9.20 8.73 -7.13
N PHE A 200 9.71 7.51 -7.00
CA PHE A 200 9.85 6.57 -8.11
C PHE A 200 8.53 5.90 -8.50
N LEU A 201 7.69 5.56 -7.51
CA LEU A 201 6.48 4.77 -7.72
C LEU A 201 5.22 5.60 -7.87
N ALA A 202 5.15 6.80 -7.27
CA ALA A 202 3.90 7.53 -7.15
C ALA A 202 3.80 8.76 -8.05
N ASP A 203 2.58 9.01 -8.55
CA ASP A 203 2.22 10.24 -9.26
C ASP A 203 2.06 11.42 -8.29
N THR A 204 1.60 11.13 -7.07
CA THR A 204 1.32 12.13 -6.03
C THR A 204 1.86 11.67 -4.68
N LEU A 205 2.60 12.53 -4.01
CA LEU A 205 3.06 12.36 -2.66
C LEU A 205 2.17 13.16 -1.71
N VAL A 206 1.81 12.56 -0.58
CA VAL A 206 1.06 13.20 0.50
C VAL A 206 1.93 13.12 1.75
N LEU A 207 2.50 14.24 2.16
CA LEU A 207 3.36 14.32 3.34
C LEU A 207 2.51 14.58 4.58
N LEU A 208 2.52 13.60 5.48
CA LEU A 208 1.86 13.68 6.78
C LEU A 208 2.88 14.00 7.88
N ARG A 209 2.43 14.81 8.85
CA ARG A 209 3.14 15.08 10.09
C ARG A 209 2.14 15.33 11.22
N ASP A 210 2.35 14.68 12.37
CA ASP A 210 1.54 14.87 13.57
C ASP A 210 0.02 14.74 13.29
N GLY A 211 -0.36 13.74 12.45
CA GLY A 211 -1.74 13.45 12.08
C GLY A 211 -2.35 14.38 11.03
N ARG A 212 -1.60 15.34 10.48
CA ARG A 212 -2.08 16.31 9.48
C ARG A 212 -1.36 16.18 8.16
N ILE A 213 -2.02 16.53 7.07
CA ILE A 213 -1.37 16.70 5.77
C ILE A 213 -0.65 18.06 5.76
N VAL A 214 0.66 18.02 5.55
CA VAL A 214 1.50 19.22 5.45
C VAL A 214 1.51 19.74 4.02
N GLN A 215 1.68 18.83 3.05
CA GLN A 215 1.70 19.16 1.64
C GLN A 215 1.34 17.92 0.82
N GLN A 216 0.69 18.15 -0.32
CA GLN A 216 0.49 17.13 -1.35
C GLN A 216 0.86 17.68 -2.71
N GLY A 217 1.38 16.83 -3.59
CA GLY A 217 1.79 17.18 -4.94
C GLY A 217 2.73 16.14 -5.52
N THR A 218 3.30 16.43 -6.68
CA THR A 218 4.38 15.63 -7.25
C THR A 218 5.65 15.74 -6.41
N ALA A 219 6.56 14.78 -6.54
CA ALA A 219 7.86 14.86 -5.84
C ALA A 219 8.61 16.17 -6.17
N ARG A 220 8.49 16.65 -7.41
CA ARG A 220 9.08 17.90 -7.85
C ARG A 220 8.45 19.12 -7.18
N GLU A 221 7.14 19.18 -7.06
CA GLU A 221 6.44 20.26 -6.36
C GLU A 221 6.82 20.34 -4.88
N LEU A 222 6.91 19.19 -4.18
CA LEU A 222 7.35 19.17 -2.80
C LEU A 222 8.81 19.64 -2.63
N GLN A 223 9.64 19.41 -3.64
CA GLN A 223 11.05 19.80 -3.64
C GLN A 223 11.24 21.26 -4.02
N ASP A 224 10.61 21.74 -5.11
CA ASP A 224 10.85 23.06 -5.71
C ASP A 224 10.02 24.16 -5.02
N ALA A 225 8.86 23.80 -4.45
CA ALA A 225 7.93 24.72 -3.81
C ALA A 225 7.43 24.17 -2.45
N PRO A 226 8.32 23.95 -1.46
CA PRO A 226 7.92 23.42 -0.17
C PRO A 226 7.03 24.40 0.60
N ALA A 227 5.90 23.90 1.14
CA ALA A 227 4.94 24.70 1.88
C ALA A 227 5.50 25.22 3.21
N GLU A 228 6.44 24.51 3.81
CA GLU A 228 7.11 24.91 5.06
C GLU A 228 8.53 24.30 5.14
N PRO A 229 9.41 24.82 6.04
CA PRO A 229 10.79 24.33 6.18
C PRO A 229 10.91 22.84 6.54
N PHE A 230 9.89 22.26 7.14
CA PHE A 230 9.85 20.82 7.43
C PHE A 230 9.84 19.99 6.15
N VAL A 231 9.10 20.41 5.11
CA VAL A 231 9.04 19.71 3.81
C VAL A 231 10.44 19.62 3.21
N THR A 232 11.15 20.75 3.14
CA THR A 232 12.53 20.80 2.65
C THR A 232 13.44 19.83 3.42
N ARG A 233 13.41 19.90 4.76
CA ARG A 233 14.24 19.02 5.60
C ARG A 233 13.90 17.54 5.39
N PHE A 234 12.62 17.20 5.30
CA PHE A 234 12.17 15.82 5.12
C PHE A 234 12.59 15.25 3.75
N MET A 235 12.39 16.03 2.69
CA MET A 235 12.76 15.63 1.32
C MET A 235 14.28 15.52 1.15
N THR A 236 15.08 16.31 1.87
CA THR A 236 16.55 16.32 1.74
C THR A 236 17.22 15.27 2.63
N ALA A 237 16.74 15.07 3.87
CA ALA A 237 17.38 14.18 4.84
C ALA A 237 17.49 12.73 4.37
N GLN A 238 16.55 12.27 3.57
CA GLN A 238 16.58 10.90 3.03
C GLN A 238 17.52 10.73 1.84
N ARG A 239 17.80 11.78 1.07
CA ARG A 239 18.81 11.74 -0.01
C ARG A 239 20.24 11.62 0.51
N SER A 240 20.53 12.24 1.65
CA SER A 240 21.88 12.20 2.24
C SER A 240 22.24 10.83 2.81
N LEU A 241 21.27 10.04 3.21
CA LEU A 241 21.50 8.65 3.67
C LEU A 241 21.87 7.70 2.51
N GLU A 242 21.34 7.94 1.30
CA GLU A 242 21.66 7.14 0.11
C GLU A 242 23.03 7.49 -0.50
N GLN A 243 23.48 8.74 -0.36
CA GLN A 243 24.80 9.16 -0.89
C GLN A 243 25.98 8.79 0.04
N SER A 244 25.68 8.30 1.24
CA SER A 244 26.68 7.94 2.26
C SER A 244 26.92 6.44 2.37
N LEU A 245 26.33 5.63 1.48
CA LEU A 245 26.53 4.19 1.31
C LEU A 245 27.17 3.87 -0.04
#